data_b7eceded3a545c06b1ea5dcd5399c9e1
#
_entry.id   b7eceded3a545c06b1ea5dcd5399c9e1
#
_cell.length_a   1.000
_cell.length_b   1.000
_cell.length_c   1.000
_cell.angle_alpha   90.00
_cell.angle_beta   90.00
_cell.angle_gamma   90.00
#
_symmetry.space_group_name_H-M   'P 1'
#
loop_
_entity.id
_entity.type
_entity.pdbx_description
1 polymer ?
#
loop_
_entity_poly.entity_id
_entity_poly.type
_entity_poly.pdbx_seq_one_letter_code
_entity_poly.pdbx_strand_id
1 'polypeptide(L)'
;MKKTLLCLTLAGLLSACGGSDNDSGSNQNPPPSNQTIENYGTFLNSSVDNVSYETSSGISGTLTEENKTFKYQSGDKVQFSISGVQIGGLVTAQDNISPADLFTDETAQKNLLSFIDALDSDPDTDGVQISDEILEKLKNIPSITFDQPFENFSTQISETNLLNDQVLVSPDEIVIKQQQVFYKDIAGTWQSHENNSVAVIHILTNGNYILGQASPKDAESEAGIELGSLQWNPLNNSFEPTITHDTNGTAGLSHASDDKPYTLSSDGTYLILHEPGANSTYKLTRVKQSSGLVGTWKFSETQLFAFFDNNYYFFLDGIGGDDCGWAGIEYGKYSITSNTLAVTEVLYDTNECAGFHDTSDSAKVNATYSISGTSLTLHPQGEDTFTLQRSN
;
A
#
# COMPACT_ATOMS: atom_id res chain seq x y z
N MET A 1 30.40 -6.66 -16.61
CA MET A 1 29.85 -7.87 -17.26
C MET A 1 28.49 -7.50 -17.80
N LYS A 2 28.16 -7.87 -19.05
CA LYS A 2 26.93 -7.39 -19.70
C LYS A 2 25.70 -8.06 -19.09
N LYS A 3 24.82 -7.27 -18.48
CA LYS A 3 23.50 -7.72 -18.00
C LYS A 3 22.56 -7.88 -19.21
N THR A 4 22.05 -9.07 -19.42
CA THR A 4 21.08 -9.36 -20.48
C THR A 4 19.69 -9.10 -19.91
N LEU A 5 19.08 -8.00 -20.32
CA LEU A 5 17.73 -7.60 -19.97
C LEU A 5 16.74 -8.48 -20.75
N LEU A 6 15.91 -9.25 -20.05
CA LEU A 6 14.83 -10.03 -20.66
C LEU A 6 13.56 -9.16 -20.71
N CYS A 7 13.36 -8.46 -21.82
CA CYS A 7 12.10 -7.76 -22.11
C CYS A 7 11.03 -8.77 -22.51
N LEU A 8 10.00 -8.95 -21.68
CA LEU A 8 8.78 -9.66 -22.07
C LEU A 8 7.78 -8.65 -22.63
N THR A 9 7.71 -8.58 -23.96
CA THR A 9 6.66 -7.85 -24.68
C THR A 9 5.39 -8.67 -24.68
N LEU A 10 4.34 -8.18 -24.06
CA LEU A 10 3.00 -8.75 -24.14
C LEU A 10 2.40 -8.39 -25.51
N ALA A 11 2.49 -9.31 -26.47
CA ALA A 11 1.82 -9.19 -27.76
C ALA A 11 0.38 -9.76 -27.66
N GLY A 12 -0.61 -8.89 -27.63
CA GLY A 12 -2.02 -9.25 -27.73
C GLY A 12 -2.32 -9.87 -29.09
N LEU A 13 -2.74 -11.12 -29.11
CA LEU A 13 -3.27 -11.81 -30.29
C LEU A 13 -4.72 -11.39 -30.56
N LEU A 14 -4.90 -10.54 -31.55
CA LEU A 14 -6.20 -10.33 -32.19
C LEU A 14 -6.39 -11.40 -33.26
N SER A 15 -7.23 -12.39 -32.97
CA SER A 15 -7.72 -13.33 -33.98
C SER A 15 -8.81 -12.68 -34.82
N ALA A 16 -8.49 -12.28 -36.06
CA ALA A 16 -9.45 -11.88 -37.06
C ALA A 16 -9.93 -13.12 -37.77
N CYS A 17 -11.25 -13.36 -37.70
CA CYS A 17 -11.93 -14.35 -38.50
C CYS A 17 -12.29 -13.72 -39.87
N GLY A 18 -11.71 -14.23 -40.95
CA GLY A 18 -11.99 -13.79 -42.30
C GLY A 18 -13.23 -14.46 -42.86
N GLY A 19 -14.15 -13.66 -43.38
CA GLY A 19 -15.24 -14.09 -44.28
C GLY A 19 -15.14 -13.25 -45.53
N SER A 20 -14.98 -13.92 -46.68
CA SER A 20 -15.06 -13.33 -48.02
C SER A 20 -16.51 -13.09 -48.40
N ASP A 21 -16.83 -11.88 -48.81
CA ASP A 21 -17.80 -11.67 -49.89
C ASP A 21 -17.59 -10.27 -50.52
N ASN A 22 -17.53 -10.26 -51.85
CA ASN A 22 -17.42 -9.09 -52.69
C ASN A 22 -18.70 -8.25 -52.63
N ASP A 23 -18.62 -6.99 -52.26
CA ASP A 23 -19.50 -5.98 -52.83
C ASP A 23 -18.84 -4.59 -52.81
N SER A 24 -18.97 -3.90 -53.97
CA SER A 24 -18.35 -2.62 -54.25
C SER A 24 -19.19 -1.49 -53.64
N GLY A 25 -18.81 -1.06 -52.44
CA GLY A 25 -19.36 0.12 -51.76
C GLY A 25 -18.24 0.96 -51.17
N SER A 26 -18.19 2.24 -51.52
CA SER A 26 -17.26 3.22 -51.00
C SER A 26 -17.34 3.32 -49.48
N ASN A 27 -16.55 2.54 -48.79
CA ASN A 27 -16.35 2.65 -47.33
C ASN A 27 -15.35 3.76 -47.03
N GLN A 28 -15.86 4.93 -46.68
CA GLN A 28 -15.10 5.83 -45.83
C GLN A 28 -14.98 5.15 -44.44
N ASN A 29 -13.81 4.60 -44.14
CA ASN A 29 -13.47 4.25 -42.75
C ASN A 29 -13.67 5.49 -41.89
N PRO A 30 -14.46 5.45 -40.80
CA PRO A 30 -14.41 6.53 -39.82
C PRO A 30 -12.98 6.68 -39.36
N PRO A 31 -12.48 7.91 -39.14
CA PRO A 31 -11.15 8.11 -38.59
C PRO A 31 -11.03 7.29 -37.29
N PRO A 32 -9.85 6.70 -36.99
CA PRO A 32 -9.65 6.00 -35.73
C PRO A 32 -10.08 6.94 -34.62
N SER A 33 -11.07 6.54 -33.83
CA SER A 33 -11.39 7.26 -32.61
C SER A 33 -10.12 7.22 -31.76
N ASN A 34 -9.44 8.36 -31.62
CA ASN A 34 -8.43 8.55 -30.60
C ASN A 34 -9.15 8.37 -29.26
N GLN A 35 -9.23 7.17 -28.76
CA GLN A 35 -9.54 6.96 -27.34
C GLN A 35 -8.36 7.53 -26.57
N THR A 36 -8.51 8.75 -26.09
CA THR A 36 -7.61 9.33 -25.10
C THR A 36 -7.68 8.43 -23.87
N ILE A 37 -6.56 7.79 -23.55
CA ILE A 37 -6.45 6.98 -22.32
C ILE A 37 -6.46 7.97 -21.16
N GLU A 38 -7.52 7.95 -20.36
CA GLU A 38 -7.58 8.68 -19.09
C GLU A 38 -6.77 7.92 -18.05
N ASN A 39 -5.85 8.60 -17.40
CA ASN A 39 -5.15 8.13 -16.22
C ASN A 39 -5.78 8.75 -14.97
N TYR A 40 -5.50 8.16 -13.82
CA TYR A 40 -6.02 8.60 -12.55
C TYR A 40 -4.86 8.81 -11.58
N GLY A 41 -4.93 9.86 -10.77
CA GLY A 41 -3.93 10.15 -9.75
C GLY A 41 -4.56 10.57 -8.44
N THR A 42 -3.81 10.44 -7.34
CA THR A 42 -4.20 10.86 -5.99
C THR A 42 -3.51 12.16 -5.60
N PHE A 43 -4.13 12.93 -4.71
CA PHE A 43 -3.59 14.17 -4.17
C PHE A 43 -3.12 13.93 -2.73
N LEU A 44 -1.84 14.22 -2.45
CA LEU A 44 -1.19 14.08 -1.14
C LEU A 44 -1.26 12.66 -0.51
N ASN A 45 -1.40 11.63 -1.35
CA ASN A 45 -1.55 10.24 -0.90
C ASN A 45 -2.65 10.02 0.15
N SER A 46 -3.62 10.91 0.18
CA SER A 46 -4.75 10.87 1.12
C SER A 46 -6.04 11.29 0.44
N SER A 47 -7.17 11.05 1.12
CA SER A 47 -8.45 11.59 0.69
C SER A 47 -8.61 12.99 1.26
N VAL A 48 -8.56 14.00 0.40
CA VAL A 48 -8.86 15.39 0.78
C VAL A 48 -10.06 15.85 -0.03
N ASP A 49 -11.17 16.10 0.64
CA ASP A 49 -12.40 16.52 -0.02
C ASP A 49 -12.35 18.00 -0.45
N ASN A 50 -13.15 18.32 -1.47
CA ASN A 50 -13.30 19.67 -1.97
C ASN A 50 -12.02 20.29 -2.58
N VAL A 51 -11.06 19.46 -2.98
CA VAL A 51 -9.91 19.89 -3.80
C VAL A 51 -10.32 19.89 -5.25
N SER A 52 -10.35 21.06 -5.87
CA SER A 52 -10.58 21.20 -7.30
C SER A 52 -9.27 21.06 -8.06
N TYR A 53 -9.34 20.50 -9.26
CA TYR A 53 -8.20 20.37 -10.16
C TYR A 53 -8.56 20.77 -11.59
N GLU A 54 -7.55 21.23 -12.32
CA GLU A 54 -7.62 21.53 -13.75
C GLU A 54 -6.32 21.09 -14.43
N THR A 55 -6.45 20.36 -15.56
CA THR A 55 -5.30 19.87 -16.32
C THR A 55 -5.04 20.72 -17.55
N SER A 56 -3.83 20.63 -18.10
CA SER A 56 -3.44 21.34 -19.33
C SER A 56 -4.25 20.92 -20.57
N SER A 57 -4.81 19.73 -20.58
CA SER A 57 -5.75 19.25 -21.63
C SER A 57 -7.21 19.72 -21.42
N GLY A 58 -7.50 20.42 -20.32
CA GLY A 58 -8.82 20.97 -20.00
C GLY A 58 -9.72 19.97 -19.23
N ILE A 59 -9.19 18.86 -18.74
CA ILE A 59 -9.91 18.00 -17.80
C ILE A 59 -9.94 18.69 -16.45
N SER A 60 -11.12 18.80 -15.84
CA SER A 60 -11.29 19.42 -14.53
C SER A 60 -12.30 18.67 -13.68
N GLY A 61 -12.21 18.81 -12.37
CA GLY A 61 -13.12 18.19 -11.42
C GLY A 61 -12.83 18.60 -9.99
N THR A 62 -13.51 17.93 -9.07
CA THR A 62 -13.31 18.12 -7.62
C THR A 62 -13.21 16.75 -6.97
N LEU A 63 -12.23 16.56 -6.09
CA LEU A 63 -12.08 15.38 -5.27
C LEU A 63 -13.17 15.38 -4.19
N THR A 64 -13.75 14.22 -3.95
CA THR A 64 -14.79 14.01 -2.95
C THR A 64 -14.58 12.66 -2.27
N GLU A 65 -15.25 12.42 -1.16
CA GLU A 65 -15.23 11.12 -0.47
C GLU A 65 -15.51 9.94 -1.41
N GLU A 66 -16.42 10.12 -2.38
CA GLU A 66 -16.76 9.09 -3.38
C GLU A 66 -15.77 9.02 -4.54
N ASN A 67 -15.08 10.12 -4.86
CA ASN A 67 -14.14 10.23 -5.97
C ASN A 67 -12.82 10.85 -5.50
N LYS A 68 -11.94 10.01 -4.98
CA LYS A 68 -10.65 10.39 -4.37
C LYS A 68 -9.53 10.65 -5.37
N THR A 69 -9.80 10.51 -6.68
CA THR A 69 -8.78 10.60 -7.74
C THR A 69 -9.08 11.72 -8.74
N PHE A 70 -8.05 12.39 -9.21
CA PHE A 70 -8.14 13.29 -10.34
C PHE A 70 -7.84 12.54 -11.65
N LYS A 71 -8.42 13.03 -12.76
CA LYS A 71 -8.24 12.46 -14.10
C LYS A 71 -7.25 13.30 -14.90
N TYR A 72 -6.41 12.64 -15.71
CA TYR A 72 -5.46 13.32 -16.56
C TYR A 72 -5.11 12.51 -17.80
N GLN A 73 -4.52 13.14 -18.82
CA GLN A 73 -3.92 12.51 -19.98
C GLN A 73 -2.40 12.45 -19.83
N SER A 74 -1.77 11.47 -20.44
CA SER A 74 -0.30 11.38 -20.43
C SER A 74 0.32 12.66 -20.99
N GLY A 75 1.23 13.24 -20.21
CA GLY A 75 1.90 14.51 -20.50
C GLY A 75 1.17 15.77 -20.01
N ASP A 76 0.00 15.63 -19.40
CA ASP A 76 -0.67 16.76 -18.76
C ASP A 76 0.14 17.34 -17.62
N LYS A 77 -0.12 18.62 -17.39
CA LYS A 77 0.14 19.30 -16.11
C LYS A 77 -1.17 19.52 -15.39
N VAL A 78 -1.13 19.54 -14.07
CA VAL A 78 -2.32 19.73 -13.22
C VAL A 78 -2.07 20.85 -12.21
N GLN A 79 -3.11 21.65 -11.95
CA GLN A 79 -3.19 22.67 -10.92
C GLN A 79 -4.28 22.29 -9.93
N PHE A 80 -3.98 22.42 -8.63
CA PHE A 80 -4.95 22.17 -7.57
C PHE A 80 -5.35 23.48 -6.87
N SER A 81 -6.58 23.50 -6.34
CA SER A 81 -7.10 24.61 -5.54
C SER A 81 -8.17 24.13 -4.56
N ILE A 82 -8.37 24.88 -3.48
CA ILE A 82 -9.46 24.67 -2.51
C ILE A 82 -10.23 25.98 -2.42
N SER A 83 -11.50 25.97 -2.83
CA SER A 83 -12.35 27.19 -2.84
C SER A 83 -11.70 28.43 -3.50
N GLY A 84 -10.89 28.21 -4.54
CA GLY A 84 -10.16 29.28 -5.25
C GLY A 84 -8.78 29.62 -4.70
N VAL A 85 -8.41 29.13 -3.52
CA VAL A 85 -7.03 29.23 -3.01
C VAL A 85 -6.18 28.20 -3.73
N GLN A 86 -5.20 28.67 -4.49
CA GLN A 86 -4.29 27.83 -5.26
C GLN A 86 -3.35 27.07 -4.32
N ILE A 87 -3.19 25.77 -4.56
CA ILE A 87 -2.29 24.88 -3.82
C ILE A 87 -1.11 24.51 -4.71
N GLY A 88 0.06 25.03 -4.37
CA GLY A 88 1.28 24.82 -5.15
C GLY A 88 1.25 25.44 -6.55
N GLY A 89 2.19 25.01 -7.39
CA GLY A 89 2.30 25.40 -8.78
C GLY A 89 1.60 24.44 -9.73
N LEU A 90 1.72 24.73 -11.04
CA LEU A 90 1.32 23.82 -12.11
C LEU A 90 2.38 22.72 -12.24
N VAL A 91 2.02 21.48 -11.91
CA VAL A 91 2.94 20.34 -11.83
C VAL A 91 2.63 19.28 -12.89
N THR A 92 3.57 18.39 -13.18
CA THR A 92 3.32 17.24 -14.07
C THR A 92 2.30 16.30 -13.43
N ALA A 93 1.26 15.95 -14.18
CA ALA A 93 0.26 15.00 -13.71
C ALA A 93 0.84 13.58 -13.69
N GLN A 94 0.65 12.88 -12.59
CA GLN A 94 1.14 11.53 -12.34
C GLN A 94 0.23 10.81 -11.34
N ASP A 95 0.48 9.51 -11.09
CA ASP A 95 -0.40 8.64 -10.30
C ASP A 95 -0.53 9.08 -8.82
N ASN A 96 0.43 9.83 -8.30
CA ASN A 96 0.34 10.46 -6.99
C ASN A 96 1.06 11.80 -6.99
N ILE A 97 0.42 12.84 -6.49
CA ILE A 97 1.00 14.18 -6.30
C ILE A 97 1.33 14.35 -4.82
N SER A 98 2.61 14.42 -4.51
CA SER A 98 3.15 14.65 -3.17
C SER A 98 3.37 16.14 -2.88
N PRO A 99 3.61 16.54 -1.62
CA PRO A 99 4.03 17.89 -1.30
C PRO A 99 5.30 18.33 -2.04
N ALA A 100 6.26 17.43 -2.28
CA ALA A 100 7.50 17.73 -3.00
C ALA A 100 7.28 17.98 -4.50
N ASP A 101 6.20 17.47 -5.09
CA ASP A 101 5.82 17.84 -6.45
C ASP A 101 5.28 19.26 -6.54
N LEU A 102 4.57 19.71 -5.50
CA LEU A 102 3.92 21.02 -5.43
C LEU A 102 4.89 22.14 -5.03
N PHE A 103 5.87 21.86 -4.19
CA PHE A 103 6.83 22.82 -3.65
C PHE A 103 8.24 22.22 -3.60
N THR A 104 9.24 22.99 -4.02
CA THR A 104 10.65 22.61 -3.93
C THR A 104 11.25 22.84 -2.54
N ASP A 105 10.66 23.73 -1.75
CA ASP A 105 11.09 24.05 -0.39
C ASP A 105 10.39 23.17 0.64
N GLU A 106 11.16 22.51 1.51
CA GLU A 106 10.65 21.61 2.52
C GLU A 106 9.75 22.32 3.55
N THR A 107 10.03 23.59 3.86
CA THR A 107 9.18 24.39 4.75
C THR A 107 7.80 24.57 4.15
N ALA A 108 7.72 24.89 2.85
CA ALA A 108 6.45 25.01 2.15
C ALA A 108 5.68 23.68 2.09
N GLN A 109 6.38 22.55 1.91
CA GLN A 109 5.78 21.21 1.95
C GLN A 109 5.15 20.91 3.31
N LYS A 110 5.87 21.18 4.41
CA LYS A 110 5.38 20.98 5.78
C LYS A 110 4.24 21.94 6.12
N ASN A 111 4.33 23.20 5.71
CA ASN A 111 3.26 24.19 5.88
C ASN A 111 1.98 23.75 5.14
N LEU A 112 2.12 23.18 3.93
CA LEU A 112 0.98 22.62 3.21
C LEU A 112 0.31 21.49 4.01
N LEU A 113 1.09 20.50 4.49
CA LEU A 113 0.52 19.40 5.27
C LEU A 113 -0.17 19.90 6.54
N SER A 114 0.45 20.84 7.27
CA SER A 114 -0.14 21.46 8.45
C SER A 114 -1.44 22.21 8.13
N PHE A 115 -1.49 22.90 6.98
CA PHE A 115 -2.69 23.58 6.52
C PHE A 115 -3.82 22.62 6.18
N ILE A 116 -3.55 21.61 5.37
CA ILE A 116 -4.56 20.60 5.00
C ILE A 116 -5.11 19.89 6.23
N ASP A 117 -4.25 19.49 7.16
CA ASP A 117 -4.64 18.87 8.43
C ASP A 117 -5.56 19.78 9.27
N ALA A 118 -5.28 21.08 9.30
CA ALA A 118 -6.08 22.03 10.05
C ALA A 118 -7.42 22.39 9.38
N LEU A 119 -7.62 22.05 8.11
CA LEU A 119 -8.93 22.19 7.45
C LEU A 119 -9.89 21.05 7.78
N ASP A 120 -9.39 19.96 8.37
CA ASP A 120 -10.20 18.80 8.69
C ASP A 120 -11.24 19.14 9.76
N SER A 121 -12.50 19.03 9.41
CA SER A 121 -13.64 19.31 10.28
C SER A 121 -14.18 18.07 11.00
N ASP A 122 -13.71 16.88 10.63
CA ASP A 122 -14.13 15.61 11.24
C ASP A 122 -12.94 14.61 11.32
N PRO A 123 -12.03 14.81 12.28
CA PRO A 123 -10.82 13.99 12.42
C PRO A 123 -11.09 12.53 12.85
N ASP A 124 -12.36 12.19 13.14
CA ASP A 124 -12.76 10.82 13.47
C ASP A 124 -13.07 9.99 12.21
N THR A 125 -13.14 10.60 11.02
CA THR A 125 -13.34 9.94 9.74
C THR A 125 -12.03 9.77 8.97
N ASP A 126 -12.02 8.81 8.03
CA ASP A 126 -10.86 8.61 7.18
C ASP A 126 -10.76 9.75 6.14
N GLY A 127 -9.57 10.38 6.04
CA GLY A 127 -9.30 11.49 5.14
C GLY A 127 -9.57 12.85 5.77
N VAL A 128 -9.44 13.90 4.98
CA VAL A 128 -9.66 15.30 5.38
C VAL A 128 -10.99 15.78 4.84
N GLN A 129 -11.92 16.09 5.71
CA GLN A 129 -13.24 16.62 5.37
C GLN A 129 -13.30 18.12 5.61
N ILE A 130 -13.47 18.91 4.56
CA ILE A 130 -13.52 20.36 4.65
C ILE A 130 -14.98 20.82 4.70
N SER A 131 -15.41 21.41 5.82
CA SER A 131 -16.78 21.86 6.00
C SER A 131 -17.16 23.04 5.07
N ASP A 132 -18.45 23.17 4.77
CA ASP A 132 -18.95 24.31 3.97
C ASP A 132 -18.58 25.67 4.59
N GLU A 133 -18.54 25.77 5.93
CA GLU A 133 -18.14 26.99 6.63
C GLU A 133 -16.70 27.38 6.29
N ILE A 134 -15.77 26.40 6.33
CA ILE A 134 -14.35 26.63 5.97
C ILE A 134 -14.23 26.99 4.49
N LEU A 135 -14.96 26.29 3.61
CA LEU A 135 -14.97 26.59 2.17
C LEU A 135 -15.45 28.02 1.87
N GLU A 136 -16.49 28.51 2.55
CA GLU A 136 -16.97 29.88 2.38
C GLU A 136 -15.97 30.93 2.90
N LYS A 137 -15.27 30.63 3.98
CA LYS A 137 -14.19 31.52 4.46
C LYS A 137 -13.02 31.57 3.48
N LEU A 138 -12.61 30.42 2.92
CA LEU A 138 -11.53 30.31 1.93
C LEU A 138 -11.79 31.15 0.69
N LYS A 139 -13.04 31.27 0.21
CA LYS A 139 -13.39 32.12 -0.95
C LYS A 139 -13.01 33.59 -0.77
N ASN A 140 -12.90 34.06 0.46
CA ASN A 140 -12.56 35.45 0.77
C ASN A 140 -11.06 35.66 0.99
N ILE A 141 -10.25 34.58 0.92
CA ILE A 141 -8.80 34.64 1.10
C ILE A 141 -8.16 34.70 -0.30
N PRO A 142 -7.47 35.81 -0.65
CA PRO A 142 -6.96 35.99 -2.01
C PRO A 142 -5.81 35.04 -2.35
N SER A 143 -4.97 34.71 -1.37
CA SER A 143 -3.87 33.76 -1.50
C SER A 143 -3.30 33.38 -0.14
N ILE A 144 -2.67 32.20 -0.09
CA ILE A 144 -1.90 31.72 1.06
C ILE A 144 -0.46 31.52 0.58
N THR A 145 0.51 32.03 1.34
CA THR A 145 1.93 31.86 1.06
C THR A 145 2.48 30.74 1.90
N PHE A 146 2.79 29.60 1.27
CA PHE A 146 3.36 28.44 1.94
C PHE A 146 4.88 28.53 2.11
N ASP A 147 5.56 29.20 1.17
CA ASP A 147 7.01 29.39 1.16
C ASP A 147 7.43 30.51 2.11
N GLN A 148 7.35 30.24 3.41
CA GLN A 148 7.76 31.14 4.48
C GLN A 148 7.97 30.39 5.80
N PRO A 149 8.75 30.92 6.77
CA PRO A 149 8.91 30.31 8.09
C PRO A 149 7.57 30.02 8.75
N PHE A 150 7.47 28.91 9.48
CA PHE A 150 6.20 28.44 10.07
C PHE A 150 5.53 29.48 10.98
N GLU A 151 6.28 30.26 11.74
CA GLU A 151 5.73 31.32 12.59
C GLU A 151 5.00 32.40 11.78
N ASN A 152 5.55 32.78 10.63
CA ASN A 152 4.92 33.75 9.73
C ASN A 152 3.68 33.12 9.07
N PHE A 153 3.80 31.88 8.62
CA PHE A 153 2.70 31.11 8.05
C PHE A 153 1.54 30.96 9.03
N SER A 154 1.82 30.55 10.27
CA SER A 154 0.83 30.40 11.33
C SER A 154 0.15 31.75 11.65
N THR A 155 0.91 32.85 11.67
CA THR A 155 0.37 34.19 11.84
C THR A 155 -0.55 34.58 10.68
N GLN A 156 -0.13 34.35 9.44
CA GLN A 156 -0.96 34.60 8.26
C GLN A 156 -2.29 33.86 8.34
N ILE A 157 -2.28 32.57 8.68
CA ILE A 157 -3.49 31.76 8.77
C ILE A 157 -4.40 32.26 9.91
N SER A 158 -3.84 32.57 11.08
CA SER A 158 -4.62 33.07 12.22
C SER A 158 -5.32 34.40 11.92
N GLU A 159 -4.69 35.31 11.18
CA GLU A 159 -5.27 36.58 10.76
C GLU A 159 -6.48 36.44 9.81
N THR A 160 -6.60 35.29 9.12
CA THR A 160 -7.76 35.02 8.24
C THR A 160 -9.02 34.62 9.00
N ASN A 161 -8.92 34.29 10.27
CA ASN A 161 -9.99 33.64 11.08
C ASN A 161 -10.58 32.39 10.41
N LEU A 162 -9.78 31.69 9.61
CA LEU A 162 -10.19 30.49 8.88
C LEU A 162 -10.47 29.33 9.82
N LEU A 163 -9.56 29.09 10.75
CA LEU A 163 -9.53 27.87 11.57
C LEU A 163 -10.29 27.97 12.91
N ASN A 164 -11.01 29.07 13.15
CA ASN A 164 -11.66 29.33 14.46
C ASN A 164 -10.65 29.17 15.62
N ASP A 165 -10.86 28.18 16.49
CA ASP A 165 -9.99 27.88 17.65
C ASP A 165 -8.94 26.78 17.33
N GLN A 166 -8.88 26.25 16.11
CA GLN A 166 -7.90 25.25 15.73
C GLN A 166 -6.51 25.88 15.55
N VAL A 167 -5.49 25.13 15.94
CA VAL A 167 -4.09 25.56 15.86
C VAL A 167 -3.38 24.68 14.82
N LEU A 168 -2.58 25.31 13.96
CA LEU A 168 -1.71 24.56 13.03
C LEU A 168 -0.74 23.67 13.81
N VAL A 169 -0.66 22.42 13.41
CA VAL A 169 0.34 21.47 13.91
C VAL A 169 1.72 21.91 13.45
N SER A 170 2.72 21.83 14.33
CA SER A 170 4.08 22.23 13.99
C SER A 170 4.70 21.38 12.86
N PRO A 171 5.71 21.88 12.12
CA PRO A 171 6.34 21.19 10.99
C PRO A 171 6.88 19.79 11.31
N ASP A 172 7.41 19.58 12.49
CA ASP A 172 7.95 18.27 12.88
C ASP A 172 6.84 17.32 13.34
N GLU A 173 5.84 17.85 14.05
CA GLU A 173 4.70 17.05 14.51
C GLU A 173 3.79 16.63 13.37
N ILE A 174 3.61 17.47 12.32
CA ILE A 174 2.75 17.11 11.18
C ILE A 174 3.31 15.92 10.40
N VAL A 175 4.62 15.83 10.22
CA VAL A 175 5.27 14.69 9.58
C VAL A 175 4.97 13.40 10.34
N ILE A 176 5.13 13.43 11.66
CA ILE A 176 4.84 12.28 12.53
C ILE A 176 3.34 11.90 12.47
N LYS A 177 2.46 12.89 12.51
CA LYS A 177 1.02 12.68 12.43
C LYS A 177 0.63 12.02 11.11
N GLN A 178 1.15 12.52 9.98
CA GLN A 178 0.90 11.94 8.66
C GLN A 178 1.42 10.50 8.55
N GLN A 179 2.59 10.21 9.11
CA GLN A 179 3.11 8.85 9.19
C GLN A 179 2.18 7.92 9.97
N GLN A 180 1.68 8.36 11.12
CA GLN A 180 0.76 7.57 11.94
C GLN A 180 -0.56 7.28 11.23
N VAL A 181 -1.13 8.27 10.53
CA VAL A 181 -2.35 8.09 9.73
C VAL A 181 -2.08 7.07 8.62
N PHE A 182 -1.03 7.26 7.84
CA PHE A 182 -0.68 6.38 6.72
C PHE A 182 -0.45 4.93 7.19
N TYR A 183 0.34 4.74 8.25
CA TYR A 183 0.59 3.38 8.77
C TYR A 183 -0.68 2.71 9.31
N LYS A 184 -1.60 3.48 9.90
CA LYS A 184 -2.90 2.95 10.32
C LYS A 184 -3.72 2.47 9.13
N ASP A 185 -3.70 3.21 8.01
CA ASP A 185 -4.46 2.88 6.80
C ASP A 185 -3.93 1.63 6.10
N ILE A 186 -2.61 1.48 6.06
CA ILE A 186 -1.97 0.33 5.41
C ILE A 186 -1.73 -0.84 6.34
N ALA A 187 -1.94 -0.70 7.66
CA ALA A 187 -1.77 -1.79 8.61
C ALA A 187 -2.62 -3.00 8.25
N GLY A 188 -2.10 -4.19 8.53
CA GLY A 188 -2.72 -5.47 8.23
C GLY A 188 -1.87 -6.33 7.30
N THR A 189 -2.47 -7.39 6.77
CA THR A 189 -1.74 -8.39 5.99
C THR A 189 -2.10 -8.27 4.52
N TRP A 190 -1.08 -8.22 3.70
CA TRP A 190 -1.15 -8.12 2.25
C TRP A 190 -0.41 -9.27 1.59
N GLN A 191 -0.85 -9.66 0.41
CA GLN A 191 -0.27 -10.76 -0.36
C GLN A 191 -0.10 -10.39 -1.82
N SER A 192 0.94 -10.94 -2.44
CA SER A 192 1.10 -11.00 -3.89
C SER A 192 1.36 -12.42 -4.35
N HIS A 193 0.96 -12.71 -5.57
CA HIS A 193 1.23 -13.97 -6.25
C HIS A 193 1.79 -13.66 -7.62
N GLU A 194 3.07 -13.90 -7.81
CA GLU A 194 3.75 -13.64 -9.08
C GLU A 194 4.51 -14.89 -9.52
N ASN A 195 4.20 -15.37 -10.72
CA ASN A 195 4.80 -16.59 -11.27
C ASN A 195 4.66 -17.79 -10.33
N ASN A 196 5.73 -18.29 -9.75
CA ASN A 196 5.75 -19.38 -8.76
C ASN A 196 6.14 -18.86 -7.36
N SER A 197 6.05 -17.57 -7.13
CA SER A 197 6.40 -16.91 -5.88
C SER A 197 5.16 -16.38 -5.18
N VAL A 198 5.11 -16.50 -3.87
CA VAL A 198 4.09 -15.89 -3.02
C VAL A 198 4.79 -15.04 -1.97
N ALA A 199 4.41 -13.79 -1.88
CA ALA A 199 4.87 -12.90 -0.82
C ALA A 199 3.71 -12.48 0.08
N VAL A 200 3.96 -12.45 1.37
CA VAL A 200 3.03 -11.96 2.39
C VAL A 200 3.76 -10.93 3.24
N ILE A 201 3.20 -9.74 3.35
CA ILE A 201 3.69 -8.70 4.26
C ILE A 201 2.61 -8.35 5.28
N HIS A 202 2.98 -8.34 6.55
CA HIS A 202 2.15 -7.83 7.64
C HIS A 202 2.75 -6.52 8.14
N ILE A 203 1.98 -5.44 8.04
CA ILE A 203 2.39 -4.10 8.43
C ILE A 203 1.65 -3.72 9.72
N LEU A 204 2.40 -3.22 10.69
CA LEU A 204 1.90 -2.74 11.97
C LEU A 204 1.57 -1.24 11.90
N THR A 205 0.72 -0.77 12.78
CA THR A 205 0.31 0.64 12.87
C THR A 205 1.43 1.63 13.20
N ASN A 206 2.61 1.12 13.57
CA ASN A 206 3.82 1.93 13.79
C ASN A 206 4.80 1.91 12.60
N GLY A 207 4.41 1.28 11.48
CA GLY A 207 5.24 1.16 10.28
C GLY A 207 6.26 0.02 10.31
N ASN A 208 6.34 -0.76 11.40
CA ASN A 208 7.12 -1.99 11.40
C ASN A 208 6.42 -3.03 10.53
N TYR A 209 7.20 -3.93 9.94
CA TYR A 209 6.66 -5.00 9.11
C TYR A 209 7.42 -6.31 9.29
N ILE A 210 6.73 -7.37 8.93
CA ILE A 210 7.27 -8.70 8.69
C ILE A 210 6.84 -9.15 7.30
N LEU A 211 7.79 -9.53 6.46
CA LEU A 211 7.57 -10.01 5.11
C LEU A 211 8.10 -11.42 4.99
N GLY A 212 7.29 -12.31 4.47
CA GLY A 212 7.71 -13.66 4.10
C GLY A 212 7.58 -13.87 2.62
N GLN A 213 8.55 -14.56 2.06
CA GLN A 213 8.57 -14.95 0.66
C GLN A 213 8.72 -16.45 0.52
N ALA A 214 7.79 -17.06 -0.19
CA ALA A 214 7.83 -18.46 -0.62
C ALA A 214 8.15 -18.48 -2.12
N SER A 215 9.41 -18.71 -2.48
CA SER A 215 9.88 -18.73 -3.87
C SER A 215 10.92 -19.81 -4.07
N PRO A 216 11.05 -20.39 -5.30
CA PRO A 216 12.19 -21.22 -5.64
C PRO A 216 13.50 -20.45 -5.46
N LYS A 217 14.52 -21.13 -4.96
CA LYS A 217 15.86 -20.53 -4.86
C LYS A 217 16.44 -20.31 -6.25
N ASP A 218 16.90 -19.10 -6.50
CA ASP A 218 17.64 -18.72 -7.69
C ASP A 218 18.92 -17.93 -7.32
N ALA A 219 19.46 -17.12 -8.23
CA ALA A 219 20.68 -16.35 -7.99
C ALA A 219 20.43 -15.10 -7.12
N GLU A 220 19.19 -14.66 -7.01
CA GLU A 220 18.81 -13.38 -6.41
C GLU A 220 17.84 -13.52 -5.23
N SER A 221 17.05 -14.60 -5.19
CA SER A 221 16.01 -14.80 -4.17
C SER A 221 15.91 -16.23 -3.69
N GLU A 222 15.44 -16.40 -2.46
CA GLU A 222 15.09 -17.69 -1.89
C GLU A 222 13.91 -17.54 -0.91
N ALA A 223 13.32 -18.66 -0.52
CA ALA A 223 12.28 -18.67 0.51
C ALA A 223 12.88 -18.21 1.83
N GLY A 224 12.21 -17.29 2.51
CA GLY A 224 12.72 -16.71 3.76
C GLY A 224 11.87 -15.56 4.26
N ILE A 225 12.41 -14.84 5.22
CA ILE A 225 11.71 -13.78 5.96
C ILE A 225 12.56 -12.50 6.01
N GLU A 226 11.88 -11.36 6.04
CA GLU A 226 12.46 -10.04 6.24
C GLU A 226 11.66 -9.28 7.30
N LEU A 227 12.34 -8.65 8.25
CA LEU A 227 11.75 -7.78 9.26
C LEU A 227 12.40 -6.40 9.21
N GLY A 228 11.60 -5.39 9.45
CA GLY A 228 12.10 -4.01 9.46
C GLY A 228 11.03 -2.99 9.77
N SER A 229 11.35 -1.74 9.43
CA SER A 229 10.42 -0.62 9.47
C SER A 229 10.45 0.15 8.15
N LEU A 230 9.29 0.64 7.70
CA LEU A 230 9.12 1.24 6.37
C LEU A 230 9.80 2.61 6.23
N GLN A 231 9.90 3.41 7.30
CA GLN A 231 10.46 4.78 7.28
C GLN A 231 9.84 5.65 6.16
N TRP A 232 8.50 5.63 6.06
CA TRP A 232 7.81 6.40 5.04
C TRP A 232 7.92 7.92 5.25
N ASN A 233 8.19 8.66 4.17
CA ASN A 233 8.29 10.12 4.17
C ASN A 233 7.04 10.73 3.49
N PRO A 234 6.16 11.45 4.24
CA PRO A 234 4.95 12.04 3.69
C PRO A 234 5.22 13.19 2.71
N LEU A 235 6.42 13.77 2.71
CA LEU A 235 6.71 14.91 1.85
C LEU A 235 6.89 14.51 0.39
N ASN A 236 7.45 13.34 0.13
CA ASN A 236 7.74 12.84 -1.22
C ASN A 236 7.20 11.44 -1.49
N ASN A 237 6.42 10.90 -0.56
CA ASN A 237 5.83 9.55 -0.64
C ASN A 237 6.86 8.41 -0.79
N SER A 238 8.12 8.67 -0.49
CA SER A 238 9.15 7.64 -0.53
C SER A 238 9.25 6.89 0.79
N PHE A 239 9.84 5.70 0.75
CA PHE A 239 10.26 5.01 1.96
C PHE A 239 11.63 4.37 1.76
N GLU A 240 12.39 4.34 2.85
CA GLU A 240 13.71 3.71 2.92
C GLU A 240 13.67 2.72 4.09
N PRO A 241 13.40 1.43 3.83
CA PRO A 241 13.21 0.47 4.90
C PRO A 241 14.49 0.29 5.71
N THR A 242 14.35 0.27 7.03
CA THR A 242 15.42 -0.15 7.93
C THR A 242 15.24 -1.62 8.25
N ILE A 243 16.13 -2.47 7.75
CA ILE A 243 16.06 -3.92 7.90
C ILE A 243 16.74 -4.35 9.20
N THR A 244 16.08 -5.20 9.96
CA THR A 244 16.60 -5.77 11.21
C THR A 244 16.93 -7.26 11.09
N HIS A 245 16.29 -7.96 10.16
CA HIS A 245 16.55 -9.36 9.86
C HIS A 245 16.16 -9.66 8.41
N ASP A 246 16.98 -10.46 7.72
CA ASP A 246 16.77 -10.82 6.32
C ASP A 246 17.38 -12.20 6.02
N THR A 247 16.56 -13.10 5.46
CA THR A 247 16.96 -14.44 5.03
C THR A 247 16.42 -14.80 3.65
N ASN A 248 15.75 -13.89 2.94
CA ASN A 248 15.12 -14.14 1.63
C ASN A 248 15.98 -13.71 0.43
N GLY A 249 17.26 -13.41 0.65
CA GLY A 249 18.21 -13.03 -0.39
C GLY A 249 18.05 -11.56 -0.80
N THR A 250 17.96 -11.30 -2.11
CA THR A 250 17.72 -9.94 -2.65
C THR A 250 16.24 -9.67 -2.91
N ALA A 251 15.37 -10.53 -2.43
CA ALA A 251 13.92 -10.32 -2.47
C ALA A 251 13.45 -9.44 -1.31
N GLY A 252 12.22 -8.96 -1.38
CA GLY A 252 11.64 -8.11 -0.34
C GLY A 252 11.97 -6.64 -0.52
N LEU A 253 12.05 -5.92 0.60
CA LEU A 253 12.26 -4.47 0.62
C LEU A 253 13.73 -4.09 0.89
N SER A 254 14.57 -5.05 1.29
CA SER A 254 15.97 -4.82 1.70
C SER A 254 16.89 -4.40 0.55
N HIS A 255 16.53 -4.73 -0.68
CA HIS A 255 17.36 -4.51 -1.86
C HIS A 255 16.69 -3.58 -2.87
N ALA A 256 16.22 -2.43 -2.38
CA ALA A 256 15.80 -1.35 -3.25
C ALA A 256 16.90 -1.06 -4.29
N SER A 257 16.52 -0.90 -5.55
CA SER A 257 17.48 -0.59 -6.61
C SER A 257 18.22 0.72 -6.30
N ASP A 258 19.49 0.66 -6.37
CA ASP A 258 20.60 1.39 -5.78
C ASP A 258 20.54 2.92 -5.67
N ASP A 259 19.65 3.65 -6.34
CA ASP A 259 19.75 5.12 -6.39
C ASP A 259 18.43 5.88 -6.19
N LYS A 260 17.32 5.19 -5.99
CA LYS A 260 16.02 5.85 -5.80
C LYS A 260 15.17 5.13 -4.76
N PRO A 261 14.64 5.85 -3.78
CA PRO A 261 13.76 5.25 -2.79
C PRO A 261 12.49 4.70 -3.45
N TYR A 262 11.96 3.62 -2.90
CA TYR A 262 10.63 3.14 -3.27
C TYR A 262 9.57 4.19 -2.97
N THR A 263 8.46 4.15 -3.70
CA THR A 263 7.24 4.85 -3.29
C THR A 263 6.14 3.86 -2.97
N LEU A 264 5.33 4.19 -1.99
CA LEU A 264 4.27 3.35 -1.47
C LEU A 264 2.96 4.13 -1.46
N SER A 265 1.90 3.54 -2.02
CA SER A 265 0.56 4.11 -1.99
C SER A 265 -0.48 3.04 -1.71
N SER A 266 -1.66 3.45 -1.28
CA SER A 266 -2.81 2.57 -1.09
C SER A 266 -4.06 3.21 -1.66
N ASP A 267 -4.87 2.41 -2.37
CA ASP A 267 -6.21 2.81 -2.79
C ASP A 267 -7.32 2.15 -1.94
N GLY A 268 -6.93 1.59 -0.78
CA GLY A 268 -7.79 0.83 0.13
C GLY A 268 -8.00 -0.63 -0.30
N THR A 269 -7.85 -0.95 -1.59
CA THR A 269 -7.98 -2.30 -2.15
C THR A 269 -6.62 -2.94 -2.35
N TYR A 270 -5.66 -2.16 -2.83
CA TYR A 270 -4.30 -2.58 -3.13
C TYR A 270 -3.30 -1.74 -2.36
N LEU A 271 -2.24 -2.39 -1.92
CA LEU A 271 -1.00 -1.74 -1.56
C LEU A 271 -0.11 -1.75 -2.81
N ILE A 272 0.32 -0.59 -3.24
CA ILE A 272 1.04 -0.40 -4.50
C ILE A 272 2.45 0.06 -4.19
N LEU A 273 3.41 -0.77 -4.58
CA LEU A 273 4.84 -0.51 -4.41
C LEU A 273 5.44 -0.20 -5.78
N HIS A 274 6.00 0.99 -5.93
CA HIS A 274 6.77 1.37 -7.12
C HIS A 274 8.26 1.32 -6.83
N GLU A 275 8.98 0.65 -7.70
CA GLU A 275 10.43 0.60 -7.74
C GLU A 275 10.94 1.49 -8.88
N PRO A 276 11.37 2.74 -8.62
CA PRO A 276 11.63 3.72 -9.67
C PRO A 276 12.82 3.36 -10.58
N GLY A 277 13.78 2.60 -10.05
CA GLY A 277 14.97 2.18 -10.80
C GLY A 277 14.68 1.08 -11.82
N ALA A 278 13.81 0.14 -11.47
CA ALA A 278 13.43 -0.99 -12.32
C ALA A 278 12.20 -0.68 -13.20
N ASN A 279 11.52 0.45 -13.00
CA ASN A 279 10.24 0.77 -13.63
C ASN A 279 9.20 -0.33 -13.37
N SER A 280 9.27 -0.92 -12.18
CA SER A 280 8.40 -2.02 -11.75
C SER A 280 7.35 -1.51 -10.77
N THR A 281 6.18 -2.10 -10.86
CA THR A 281 5.06 -1.81 -9.95
C THR A 281 4.52 -3.13 -9.41
N TYR A 282 4.54 -3.28 -8.10
CA TYR A 282 4.00 -4.45 -7.42
C TYR A 282 2.67 -4.10 -6.79
N LYS A 283 1.66 -4.94 -7.04
CA LYS A 283 0.35 -4.83 -6.43
C LYS A 283 0.13 -5.95 -5.44
N LEU A 284 -0.10 -5.59 -4.18
CA LEU A 284 -0.47 -6.53 -3.15
C LEU A 284 -1.94 -6.35 -2.80
N THR A 285 -2.65 -7.44 -2.59
CA THR A 285 -4.06 -7.45 -2.16
C THR A 285 -4.16 -7.75 -0.67
N ARG A 286 -5.11 -7.16 0.03
CA ARG A 286 -5.34 -7.53 1.44
C ARG A 286 -5.71 -9.00 1.57
N VAL A 287 -5.18 -9.66 2.57
CA VAL A 287 -5.62 -11.01 2.94
C VAL A 287 -7.07 -10.92 3.38
N LYS A 288 -7.91 -11.70 2.70
CA LYS A 288 -9.36 -11.75 2.96
C LYS A 288 -9.62 -12.20 4.39
N GLN A 289 -10.48 -11.48 5.08
CA GLN A 289 -10.96 -11.86 6.40
C GLN A 289 -12.34 -12.49 6.30
N SER A 290 -12.61 -13.52 7.10
CA SER A 290 -13.93 -14.16 7.20
C SER A 290 -14.32 -14.38 8.66
N SER A 291 -15.55 -14.78 8.93
CA SER A 291 -15.95 -15.20 10.28
C SER A 291 -15.39 -16.57 10.68
N GLY A 292 -14.83 -17.32 9.71
CA GLY A 292 -14.19 -18.63 9.90
C GLY A 292 -12.67 -18.52 10.04
N LEU A 293 -11.98 -19.58 9.61
CA LEU A 293 -10.53 -19.68 9.71
C LEU A 293 -9.80 -18.74 8.75
N VAL A 294 -10.36 -18.50 7.55
CA VAL A 294 -9.75 -17.62 6.54
C VAL A 294 -9.53 -16.24 7.11
N GLY A 295 -8.28 -15.77 7.03
CA GLY A 295 -7.84 -14.50 7.58
C GLY A 295 -6.48 -14.59 8.24
N THR A 296 -6.07 -13.54 8.90
CA THR A 296 -4.80 -13.43 9.62
C THR A 296 -5.01 -13.62 11.12
N TRP A 297 -4.18 -14.47 11.70
CA TRP A 297 -4.22 -14.84 13.11
C TRP A 297 -2.82 -14.71 13.71
N LYS A 298 -2.65 -13.85 14.70
CA LYS A 298 -1.36 -13.58 15.30
C LYS A 298 -1.19 -14.24 16.68
N PHE A 299 -0.02 -14.77 16.89
CA PHE A 299 0.48 -15.18 18.18
C PHE A 299 1.18 -13.99 18.88
N SER A 300 1.97 -13.26 18.11
CA SER A 300 2.62 -12.00 18.50
C SER A 300 2.61 -11.02 17.31
N GLU A 301 3.27 -9.88 17.44
CA GLU A 301 3.41 -8.92 16.33
C GLU A 301 4.30 -9.45 15.19
N THR A 302 5.15 -10.43 15.47
CA THR A 302 6.10 -11.01 14.52
C THR A 302 5.92 -12.49 14.30
N GLN A 303 4.85 -13.09 14.86
CA GLN A 303 4.48 -14.50 14.63
C GLN A 303 3.01 -14.56 14.26
N LEU A 304 2.70 -14.95 13.03
CA LEU A 304 1.33 -14.97 12.54
C LEU A 304 1.08 -15.99 11.44
N PHE A 305 -0.16 -16.50 11.40
CA PHE A 305 -0.68 -17.30 10.31
C PHE A 305 -1.60 -16.47 9.43
N ALA A 306 -1.47 -16.62 8.12
CA ALA A 306 -2.44 -16.18 7.12
C ALA A 306 -3.07 -17.45 6.48
N PHE A 307 -4.38 -17.64 6.66
CA PHE A 307 -5.12 -18.69 5.99
C PHE A 307 -5.90 -18.10 4.83
N PHE A 308 -5.64 -18.61 3.63
CA PHE A 308 -6.26 -18.12 2.40
C PHE A 308 -7.51 -18.91 2.01
N ASP A 309 -8.40 -18.31 1.24
CA ASP A 309 -9.65 -18.94 0.79
C ASP A 309 -9.47 -20.01 -0.30
N ASN A 310 -8.25 -20.16 -0.83
CA ASN A 310 -7.83 -21.22 -1.75
C ASN A 310 -7.21 -22.45 -1.07
N ASN A 311 -7.33 -22.56 0.25
CA ASN A 311 -6.78 -23.64 1.09
C ASN A 311 -5.24 -23.67 1.17
N TYR A 312 -4.59 -22.53 0.99
CA TYR A 312 -3.19 -22.34 1.33
C TYR A 312 -3.09 -21.60 2.67
N TYR A 313 -1.98 -21.78 3.35
CA TYR A 313 -1.62 -21.01 4.53
C TYR A 313 -0.18 -20.52 4.42
N PHE A 314 0.10 -19.46 5.11
CA PHE A 314 1.42 -18.88 5.27
C PHE A 314 1.66 -18.63 6.75
N PHE A 315 2.73 -19.17 7.31
CA PHE A 315 3.20 -18.83 8.64
C PHE A 315 4.43 -17.94 8.52
N LEU A 316 4.43 -16.85 9.25
CA LEU A 316 5.53 -15.92 9.40
C LEU A 316 6.04 -16.04 10.83
N ASP A 317 7.30 -16.40 11.01
CA ASP A 317 7.97 -16.49 12.30
C ASP A 317 9.19 -15.59 12.35
N GLY A 318 9.06 -14.42 12.96
CA GLY A 318 10.14 -13.43 13.09
C GLY A 318 11.04 -13.62 14.31
N ILE A 319 10.74 -14.62 15.16
CA ILE A 319 11.48 -14.79 16.43
C ILE A 319 12.35 -16.05 16.38
N GLY A 320 11.83 -17.14 15.79
CA GLY A 320 12.38 -18.48 15.94
C GLY A 320 11.99 -19.13 17.27
N GLY A 321 12.33 -20.39 17.44
CA GLY A 321 12.08 -21.16 18.65
C GLY A 321 13.25 -21.13 19.66
N ASP A 322 12.95 -21.48 20.90
CA ASP A 322 13.96 -21.51 21.96
C ASP A 322 14.91 -22.71 21.81
N ASP A 323 14.39 -23.88 21.46
CA ASP A 323 15.15 -25.15 21.40
C ASP A 323 15.30 -25.65 19.95
N CYS A 324 14.42 -25.26 19.06
CA CYS A 324 14.45 -25.59 17.63
C CYS A 324 13.68 -24.52 16.87
N GLY A 325 14.00 -24.37 15.60
CA GLY A 325 13.38 -23.40 14.72
C GLY A 325 14.13 -22.06 14.66
N TRP A 326 14.08 -21.48 13.50
CA TRP A 326 14.70 -20.21 13.15
C TRP A 326 13.62 -19.22 12.76
N ALA A 327 13.96 -17.94 12.78
CA ALA A 327 13.14 -16.94 12.11
C ALA A 327 13.02 -17.33 10.62
N GLY A 328 11.79 -17.46 10.13
CA GLY A 328 11.57 -17.98 8.79
C GLY A 328 10.09 -18.07 8.43
N ILE A 329 9.80 -18.89 7.44
CA ILE A 329 8.45 -19.11 6.94
C ILE A 329 8.08 -20.58 6.86
N GLU A 330 6.78 -20.84 6.92
CA GLU A 330 6.19 -22.08 6.44
C GLU A 330 5.04 -21.75 5.47
N TYR A 331 5.06 -22.31 4.28
CA TYR A 331 4.01 -22.14 3.29
C TYR A 331 3.53 -23.49 2.79
N GLY A 332 2.23 -23.73 2.84
CA GLY A 332 1.68 -25.01 2.48
C GLY A 332 0.19 -25.00 2.20
N LYS A 333 -0.37 -26.20 2.09
CA LYS A 333 -1.80 -26.44 1.88
C LYS A 333 -2.44 -27.08 3.09
N TYR A 334 -3.67 -26.69 3.36
CA TYR A 334 -4.48 -27.30 4.42
C TYR A 334 -5.82 -27.77 3.90
N SER A 335 -6.46 -28.64 4.67
CA SER A 335 -7.86 -29.02 4.48
C SER A 335 -8.61 -28.91 5.80
N ILE A 336 -9.92 -28.68 5.71
CA ILE A 336 -10.80 -28.66 6.88
C ILE A 336 -11.86 -29.73 6.72
N THR A 337 -12.00 -30.56 7.78
CA THR A 337 -13.08 -31.53 7.91
C THR A 337 -13.74 -31.29 9.27
N SER A 338 -14.98 -30.79 9.27
CA SER A 338 -15.67 -30.36 10.48
C SER A 338 -14.88 -29.24 11.20
N ASN A 339 -14.27 -29.52 12.34
CA ASN A 339 -13.43 -28.63 13.10
C ASN A 339 -11.96 -29.07 13.18
N THR A 340 -11.54 -29.93 12.27
CA THR A 340 -10.17 -30.41 12.17
C THR A 340 -9.49 -29.77 10.99
N LEU A 341 -8.39 -29.10 11.25
CA LEU A 341 -7.44 -28.57 10.29
C LEU A 341 -6.34 -29.62 10.10
N ALA A 342 -6.07 -30.00 8.86
CA ALA A 342 -4.98 -30.90 8.53
C ALA A 342 -4.08 -30.25 7.47
N VAL A 343 -2.79 -30.22 7.73
CA VAL A 343 -1.79 -29.81 6.73
C VAL A 343 -1.63 -30.96 5.72
N THR A 344 -1.92 -30.68 4.46
CA THR A 344 -1.89 -31.68 3.39
C THR A 344 -0.57 -31.68 2.63
N GLU A 345 0.06 -30.54 2.50
CA GLU A 345 1.33 -30.38 1.80
C GLU A 345 2.09 -29.18 2.37
N VAL A 346 3.40 -29.31 2.57
CA VAL A 346 4.31 -28.20 2.87
C VAL A 346 5.16 -27.97 1.62
N LEU A 347 5.14 -26.76 1.13
CA LEU A 347 5.82 -26.35 -0.09
C LEU A 347 7.16 -25.67 0.20
N TYR A 348 7.19 -24.83 1.22
CA TYR A 348 8.38 -24.15 1.71
C TYR A 348 8.35 -24.16 3.24
N ASP A 349 9.51 -24.44 3.84
CA ASP A 349 9.74 -24.44 5.26
C ASP A 349 11.19 -24.01 5.51
N THR A 350 11.36 -22.85 6.14
CA THR A 350 12.66 -22.29 6.47
C THR A 350 12.80 -22.00 7.96
N ASN A 351 11.79 -22.37 8.76
CA ASN A 351 11.74 -22.14 10.21
C ASN A 351 11.86 -23.44 11.03
N GLU A 352 12.19 -24.57 10.37
CA GLU A 352 12.44 -25.89 10.94
C GLU A 352 11.25 -26.49 11.70
N CYS A 353 11.21 -26.38 13.03
CA CYS A 353 10.20 -27.03 13.87
C CYS A 353 9.08 -26.09 14.31
N ALA A 354 9.13 -24.82 13.94
CA ALA A 354 8.05 -23.89 14.21
C ALA A 354 6.92 -24.04 13.15
N GLY A 355 5.68 -23.73 13.52
CA GLY A 355 4.54 -23.83 12.62
C GLY A 355 3.77 -25.15 12.70
N PHE A 356 3.35 -25.67 11.56
CA PHE A 356 2.57 -26.92 11.46
C PHE A 356 3.37 -28.12 10.95
N HIS A 357 4.63 -27.94 10.69
CA HIS A 357 5.52 -28.95 10.19
C HIS A 357 6.83 -28.94 10.96
N ASP A 358 7.25 -30.09 11.43
CA ASP A 358 8.57 -30.28 12.01
C ASP A 358 9.43 -31.03 10.98
N THR A 359 10.47 -30.35 10.48
CA THR A 359 11.40 -30.95 9.50
C THR A 359 12.21 -32.10 10.09
N SER A 360 12.37 -32.14 11.42
CA SER A 360 13.15 -33.19 12.10
C SER A 360 12.47 -34.56 12.10
N ASP A 361 11.14 -34.60 12.12
CA ASP A 361 10.38 -35.84 12.14
C ASP A 361 9.43 -36.06 10.96
N SER A 362 9.34 -35.04 10.05
CA SER A 362 8.42 -35.01 8.92
C SER A 362 6.94 -35.10 9.33
N ALA A 363 6.63 -34.83 10.60
CA ALA A 363 5.27 -34.83 11.09
C ALA A 363 4.52 -33.59 10.60
N LYS A 364 3.30 -33.83 10.12
CA LYS A 364 2.37 -32.75 9.75
C LYS A 364 1.28 -32.66 10.81
N VAL A 365 1.06 -31.49 11.32
CA VAL A 365 0.08 -31.29 12.38
C VAL A 365 -1.34 -31.50 11.87
N ASN A 366 -2.11 -32.28 12.61
CA ASN A 366 -3.57 -32.28 12.59
C ASN A 366 -4.05 -31.62 13.88
N ALA A 367 -4.79 -30.55 13.77
CA ALA A 367 -5.28 -29.79 14.90
C ALA A 367 -6.80 -29.68 14.88
N THR A 368 -7.47 -29.94 15.98
CA THR A 368 -8.83 -29.46 16.12
C THR A 368 -8.79 -27.96 16.46
N TYR A 369 -9.78 -27.23 15.99
CA TYR A 369 -9.82 -25.78 16.25
C TYR A 369 -11.21 -25.31 16.65
N SER A 370 -11.24 -24.20 17.37
CA SER A 370 -12.45 -23.45 17.65
C SER A 370 -12.23 -21.96 17.50
N ILE A 371 -13.26 -21.23 17.04
CA ILE A 371 -13.24 -19.78 16.90
C ILE A 371 -14.32 -19.19 17.79
N SER A 372 -13.94 -18.21 18.61
CA SER A 372 -14.84 -17.46 19.47
C SER A 372 -14.51 -15.96 19.35
N GLY A 373 -15.36 -15.21 18.64
CA GLY A 373 -15.09 -13.81 18.35
C GLY A 373 -13.80 -13.63 17.55
N THR A 374 -12.83 -12.94 18.15
CA THR A 374 -11.51 -12.68 17.55
C THR A 374 -10.44 -13.70 17.96
N SER A 375 -10.80 -14.75 18.69
CA SER A 375 -9.85 -15.76 19.16
C SER A 375 -9.99 -17.07 18.38
N LEU A 376 -8.87 -17.60 17.89
CA LEU A 376 -8.72 -18.93 17.32
C LEU A 376 -7.93 -19.79 18.31
N THR A 377 -8.53 -20.84 18.82
CA THR A 377 -7.85 -21.83 19.65
C THR A 377 -7.56 -23.07 18.81
N LEU A 378 -6.31 -23.50 18.80
CA LEU A 378 -5.81 -24.68 18.13
C LEU A 378 -5.38 -25.73 19.17
N HIS A 379 -5.77 -26.95 18.93
CA HIS A 379 -5.42 -28.12 19.73
C HIS A 379 -4.70 -29.14 18.83
N PRO A 380 -3.39 -28.97 18.60
CA PRO A 380 -2.63 -29.94 17.81
C PRO A 380 -2.59 -31.30 18.49
N GLN A 381 -2.52 -32.34 17.69
CA GLN A 381 -2.48 -33.69 18.23
C GLN A 381 -1.10 -34.00 18.82
N GLY A 382 -1.03 -34.14 20.12
CA GLY A 382 0.21 -34.48 20.83
C GLY A 382 0.96 -33.27 21.39
N GLU A 383 0.48 -32.06 21.13
CA GLU A 383 1.09 -30.78 21.52
C GLU A 383 0.18 -30.01 22.48
N ASP A 384 0.74 -28.94 23.04
CA ASP A 384 0.00 -28.03 23.88
C ASP A 384 -0.99 -27.18 23.07
N THR A 385 -2.10 -26.82 23.71
CA THR A 385 -3.11 -25.94 23.14
C THR A 385 -2.61 -24.50 23.12
N PHE A 386 -2.80 -23.81 22.00
CA PHE A 386 -2.47 -22.39 21.89
C PHE A 386 -3.59 -21.56 21.28
N THR A 387 -3.59 -20.28 21.58
CA THR A 387 -4.62 -19.33 21.12
C THR A 387 -4.01 -18.18 20.38
N LEU A 388 -4.56 -17.91 19.20
CA LEU A 388 -4.20 -16.81 18.32
C LEU A 388 -5.30 -15.75 18.34
N GLN A 389 -4.92 -14.51 18.11
CA GLN A 389 -5.85 -13.39 17.97
C GLN A 389 -5.98 -13.00 16.51
N ARG A 390 -7.20 -12.69 16.07
CA ARG A 390 -7.43 -12.19 14.72
C ARG A 390 -6.74 -10.83 14.55
N SER A 391 -5.99 -10.71 13.49
CA SER A 391 -5.41 -9.43 13.06
C SER A 391 -6.23 -8.88 11.90
N ASN A 392 -6.58 -7.63 11.99
CA ASN A 392 -7.28 -6.92 10.91
C ASN A 392 -6.31 -6.52 9.81
#